data_efb5b8c8e34ceb5aa0c2733dbb332bad
#
_entry.id   efb5b8c8e34ceb5aa0c2733dbb332bad
#
_cell.length_a   1.000
_cell.length_b   1.000
_cell.length_c   1.000
_cell.angle_alpha   90.00
_cell.angle_beta   90.00
_cell.angle_gamma   90.00
#
_symmetry.space_group_name_H-M   'P 1'
#
loop_
_entity.id
_entity.type
_entity.pdbx_description
1 polymer ?
#
loop_
_entity_poly.entity_id
_entity_poly.type
_entity_poly.pdbx_seq_one_letter_code
_entity_poly.pdbx_strand_id
1 'polypeptide(L)'
;MSDFMKSLSKIAIPVTLQSMLQASFSIIDQIMIGQLGEVNIAAVGLYGNFSLIFSVVIGSVGTVAGILIAQFTGADNEREAWCSLNVSLLCGALLSALFLLAAGGFPAQILQLYTADGRIQQAGAVYFKTVAFAYLPMALSTILSAWLRCKEHAAVPFWASLGAVAANTGLNYLRIFGKLGFAPMGVQGAAIATLVSQLLNSLLILLGFAVCLRRDGSHPQWALHFERITLWAYGGMILPILLSEFLWSLGQNVESAVYGHLGTANLAAYTLTCPIQSLIVGALSGLSAAAGVMVGKQLGKKAFGDAYRDARRIMLTGLVGAIGVASLLVLFAGAYTGLYRVDADVQALGKVLLVVFALYAPVKVENMILSGGILRSGGNTRVIMIIDTIGTWGIGIPLCLLAAYGLQWGIVGVYALLTTEEIFRLAVSLVIFKRRSWMISL
;
A
#
# COMPACT_ATOMS: atom_id res chain seq x y z
N MET A 1 -22.29 -6.69 -20.41
CA MET A 1 -21.69 -6.45 -19.08
C MET A 1 -22.54 -5.37 -18.42
N SER A 2 -23.03 -5.56 -17.19
CA SER A 2 -23.83 -4.52 -16.51
C SER A 2 -22.99 -3.26 -16.30
N ASP A 3 -23.63 -2.08 -16.22
CA ASP A 3 -22.90 -0.82 -16.01
C ASP A 3 -22.08 -0.83 -14.73
N PHE A 4 -22.57 -1.52 -13.69
CA PHE A 4 -21.82 -1.79 -12.46
C PHE A 4 -20.49 -2.50 -12.74
N MET A 5 -20.50 -3.59 -13.52
CA MET A 5 -19.28 -4.34 -13.84
C MET A 5 -18.31 -3.56 -14.73
N LYS A 6 -18.81 -2.66 -15.57
CA LYS A 6 -17.96 -1.75 -16.36
C LYS A 6 -17.23 -0.76 -15.46
N SER A 7 -17.94 -0.11 -14.54
CA SER A 7 -17.33 0.85 -13.60
C SER A 7 -16.36 0.14 -12.64
N LEU A 8 -16.75 -1.04 -12.12
CA LEU A 8 -15.89 -1.84 -11.26
C LEU A 8 -14.58 -2.21 -11.98
N SER A 9 -14.65 -2.74 -13.19
CA SER A 9 -13.47 -3.18 -13.94
C SER A 9 -12.56 -2.02 -14.36
N LYS A 10 -13.10 -0.86 -14.68
CA LYS A 10 -12.32 0.34 -15.03
C LYS A 10 -11.40 0.81 -13.90
N ILE A 11 -11.78 0.58 -12.65
CA ILE A 11 -10.98 0.97 -11.48
C ILE A 11 -10.20 -0.23 -10.96
N ALA A 12 -10.87 -1.37 -10.74
CA ALA A 12 -10.26 -2.52 -10.08
C ALA A 12 -9.11 -3.11 -10.90
N ILE A 13 -9.27 -3.32 -12.20
CA ILE A 13 -8.25 -3.97 -13.03
C ILE A 13 -6.95 -3.14 -13.09
N PRO A 14 -6.97 -1.84 -13.44
CA PRO A 14 -5.73 -1.07 -13.47
C PRO A 14 -5.04 -0.97 -12.10
N VAL A 15 -5.80 -0.80 -11.01
CA VAL A 15 -5.22 -0.73 -9.65
C VAL A 15 -4.61 -2.07 -9.24
N THR A 16 -5.29 -3.18 -9.52
CA THR A 16 -4.75 -4.53 -9.30
C THR A 16 -3.44 -4.74 -10.07
N LEU A 17 -3.44 -4.45 -11.37
CA LEU A 17 -2.24 -4.60 -12.20
C LEU A 17 -1.10 -3.68 -11.72
N GLN A 18 -1.41 -2.46 -11.28
CA GLN A 18 -0.43 -1.55 -10.69
C GLN A 18 0.17 -2.12 -9.40
N SER A 19 -0.64 -2.68 -8.51
CA SER A 19 -0.17 -3.29 -7.25
C SER A 19 0.70 -4.52 -7.51
N MET A 20 0.30 -5.38 -8.45
CA MET A 20 1.09 -6.55 -8.84
C MET A 20 2.42 -6.14 -9.49
N LEU A 21 2.39 -5.11 -10.35
CA LEU A 21 3.59 -4.54 -10.97
C LEU A 21 4.57 -4.02 -9.91
N GLN A 22 4.09 -3.28 -8.91
CA GLN A 22 4.92 -2.76 -7.84
C GLN A 22 5.54 -3.86 -6.98
N ALA A 23 4.76 -4.91 -6.65
CA ALA A 23 5.27 -6.07 -5.90
C ALA A 23 6.38 -6.81 -6.69
N SER A 24 6.16 -7.06 -7.97
CA SER A 24 7.14 -7.72 -8.85
C SER A 24 8.41 -6.87 -9.03
N PHE A 25 8.24 -5.56 -9.18
CA PHE A 25 9.34 -4.63 -9.33
C PHE A 25 10.25 -4.58 -8.10
N SER A 26 9.67 -4.56 -6.90
CA SER A 26 10.45 -4.56 -5.65
C SER A 26 11.42 -5.76 -5.58
N ILE A 27 11.01 -6.93 -6.09
CA ILE A 27 11.85 -8.12 -6.16
C ILE A 27 13.00 -7.91 -7.15
N ILE A 28 12.72 -7.39 -8.34
CA ILE A 28 13.75 -7.14 -9.37
C ILE A 28 14.80 -6.15 -8.86
N ASP A 29 14.33 -5.04 -8.26
CA ASP A 29 15.20 -4.00 -7.72
C ASP A 29 16.11 -4.54 -6.60
N GLN A 30 15.56 -5.35 -5.68
CA GLN A 30 16.33 -6.01 -4.63
C GLN A 30 17.39 -6.96 -5.17
N ILE A 31 17.10 -7.72 -6.24
CA ILE A 31 18.07 -8.62 -6.89
C ILE A 31 19.21 -7.80 -7.51
N MET A 32 18.91 -6.69 -8.17
CA MET A 32 19.93 -5.84 -8.81
C MET A 32 20.83 -5.16 -7.77
N ILE A 33 20.24 -4.61 -6.69
CA ILE A 33 20.98 -4.00 -5.58
C ILE A 33 21.78 -5.06 -4.82
N GLY A 34 21.25 -6.28 -4.74
CA GLY A 34 21.91 -7.42 -4.11
C GLY A 34 23.30 -7.74 -4.66
N GLN A 35 23.56 -7.38 -5.92
CA GLN A 35 24.87 -7.59 -6.55
C GLN A 35 25.92 -6.52 -6.19
N LEU A 36 25.53 -5.46 -5.46
CA LEU A 36 26.45 -4.40 -5.04
C LEU A 36 27.20 -4.69 -3.74
N GLY A 37 26.97 -5.84 -3.12
CA GLY A 37 27.59 -6.25 -1.86
C GLY A 37 26.86 -5.78 -0.60
N GLU A 38 27.19 -6.40 0.54
CA GLU A 38 26.44 -6.31 1.80
C GLU A 38 26.27 -4.88 2.31
N VAL A 39 27.32 -4.05 2.26
CA VAL A 39 27.29 -2.65 2.71
C VAL A 39 26.24 -1.84 1.96
N ASN A 40 26.20 -2.01 0.63
CA ASN A 40 25.27 -1.26 -0.22
C ASN A 40 23.83 -1.77 -0.06
N ILE A 41 23.64 -3.08 0.09
CA ILE A 41 22.32 -3.68 0.40
C ILE A 41 21.80 -3.11 1.71
N ALA A 42 22.63 -3.10 2.77
CA ALA A 42 22.26 -2.55 4.06
C ALA A 42 21.90 -1.05 3.97
N ALA A 43 22.71 -0.27 3.26
CA ALA A 43 22.48 1.16 3.07
C ALA A 43 21.14 1.47 2.38
N VAL A 44 20.82 0.74 1.29
CA VAL A 44 19.55 0.87 0.56
C VAL A 44 18.38 0.35 1.40
N GLY A 45 18.57 -0.73 2.16
CA GLY A 45 17.58 -1.26 3.08
C GLY A 45 17.18 -0.25 4.16
N LEU A 46 18.16 0.47 4.75
CA LEU A 46 17.90 1.52 5.73
C LEU A 46 17.12 2.70 5.12
N TYR A 47 17.46 3.08 3.88
CA TYR A 47 16.64 4.06 3.15
C TYR A 47 15.20 3.55 2.96
N GLY A 48 15.03 2.28 2.60
CA GLY A 48 13.72 1.66 2.44
C GLY A 48 12.85 1.79 3.68
N ASN A 49 13.42 1.52 4.87
CA ASN A 49 12.73 1.68 6.15
C ASN A 49 12.30 3.14 6.41
N PHE A 50 13.17 4.11 6.14
CA PHE A 50 12.84 5.53 6.28
C PHE A 50 11.78 5.96 5.25
N SER A 51 11.91 5.54 4.00
CA SER A 51 10.97 5.84 2.92
C SER A 51 9.59 5.21 3.15
N LEU A 52 9.52 4.08 3.86
CA LEU A 52 8.25 3.47 4.27
C LEU A 52 7.42 4.42 5.15
N ILE A 53 8.07 5.13 6.08
CA ILE A 53 7.40 6.14 6.92
C ILE A 53 6.77 7.22 6.04
N PHE A 54 7.53 7.74 5.07
CA PHE A 54 7.00 8.71 4.10
C PHE A 54 5.81 8.15 3.32
N SER A 55 5.92 6.91 2.85
CA SER A 55 4.87 6.25 2.06
C SER A 55 3.57 6.08 2.86
N VAL A 56 3.65 5.75 4.15
CA VAL A 56 2.50 5.66 5.07
C VAL A 56 1.87 7.03 5.25
N VAL A 57 2.67 8.06 5.50
CA VAL A 57 2.19 9.44 5.71
C VAL A 57 1.47 9.95 4.45
N ILE A 58 2.11 9.86 3.29
CA ILE A 58 1.53 10.38 2.05
C ILE A 58 0.38 9.51 1.54
N GLY A 59 0.40 8.21 1.80
CA GLY A 59 -0.68 7.28 1.53
C GLY A 59 -1.94 7.63 2.32
N SER A 60 -1.79 8.04 3.58
CA SER A 60 -2.91 8.51 4.42
C SER A 60 -3.56 9.78 3.85
N VAL A 61 -2.74 10.75 3.41
CA VAL A 61 -3.22 11.96 2.73
C VAL A 61 -3.95 11.59 1.43
N GLY A 62 -3.37 10.70 0.62
CA GLY A 62 -4.00 10.22 -0.63
C GLY A 62 -5.31 9.47 -0.41
N THR A 63 -5.42 8.72 0.69
CA THR A 63 -6.65 8.01 1.07
C THR A 63 -7.76 9.00 1.43
N VAL A 64 -7.47 10.00 2.27
CA VAL A 64 -8.46 11.05 2.63
C VAL A 64 -8.85 11.87 1.40
N ALA A 65 -7.89 12.24 0.56
CA ALA A 65 -8.18 12.88 -0.73
C ALA A 65 -9.17 12.04 -1.56
N GLY A 66 -8.92 10.73 -1.68
CA GLY A 66 -9.80 9.82 -2.41
C GLY A 66 -11.22 9.74 -1.84
N ILE A 67 -11.38 9.70 -0.51
CA ILE A 67 -12.68 9.68 0.16
C ILE A 67 -13.48 10.95 -0.17
N LEU A 68 -12.86 12.11 0.04
CA LEU A 68 -13.51 13.41 -0.16
C LEU A 68 -13.84 13.66 -1.62
N ILE A 69 -12.87 13.44 -2.53
CA ILE A 69 -13.07 13.62 -3.96
C ILE A 69 -14.17 12.70 -4.48
N ALA A 70 -14.24 11.43 -4.04
CA ALA A 70 -15.29 10.51 -4.46
C ALA A 70 -16.67 10.99 -4.00
N GLN A 71 -16.83 11.40 -2.74
CA GLN A 71 -18.10 11.88 -2.22
C GLN A 71 -18.52 13.20 -2.89
N PHE A 72 -17.64 14.20 -2.99
CA PHE A 72 -17.97 15.47 -3.61
C PHE A 72 -18.23 15.34 -5.11
N THR A 73 -17.50 14.46 -5.81
CA THR A 73 -17.83 14.13 -7.21
C THR A 73 -19.21 13.47 -7.31
N GLY A 74 -19.58 12.62 -6.35
CA GLY A 74 -20.93 12.03 -6.29
C GLY A 74 -22.02 13.06 -6.01
N ALA A 75 -21.74 14.06 -5.20
CA ALA A 75 -22.64 15.16 -4.87
C ALA A 75 -22.73 16.25 -5.97
N ASP A 76 -22.09 16.06 -7.12
CA ASP A 76 -21.91 17.05 -8.20
C ASP A 76 -21.32 18.39 -7.73
N ASN A 77 -20.54 18.36 -6.63
CA ASN A 77 -19.87 19.52 -6.07
C ASN A 77 -18.40 19.57 -6.52
N GLU A 78 -18.19 20.03 -7.73
CA GLU A 78 -16.86 20.13 -8.34
C GLU A 78 -15.91 21.04 -7.52
N ARG A 79 -16.42 22.12 -6.93
CA ARG A 79 -15.60 23.06 -6.14
C ARG A 79 -14.99 22.38 -4.92
N GLU A 80 -15.78 21.64 -4.15
CA GLU A 80 -15.30 20.89 -2.98
C GLU A 80 -14.36 19.75 -3.37
N ALA A 81 -14.62 19.09 -4.51
CA ALA A 81 -13.71 18.08 -5.03
C ALA A 81 -12.33 18.69 -5.38
N TRP A 82 -12.29 19.87 -6.04
CA TRP A 82 -11.05 20.58 -6.31
C TRP A 82 -10.38 21.10 -5.04
N CYS A 83 -11.16 21.60 -4.06
CA CYS A 83 -10.63 21.99 -2.77
C CYS A 83 -9.93 20.81 -2.07
N SER A 84 -10.55 19.63 -2.09
CA SER A 84 -9.97 18.40 -1.54
C SER A 84 -8.64 18.03 -2.21
N LEU A 85 -8.56 18.17 -3.54
CA LEU A 85 -7.32 17.95 -4.28
C LEU A 85 -6.25 18.97 -3.90
N ASN A 86 -6.57 20.26 -3.94
CA ASN A 86 -5.62 21.35 -3.72
C ASN A 86 -5.06 21.33 -2.29
N VAL A 87 -5.93 21.11 -1.29
CA VAL A 87 -5.51 21.01 0.12
C VAL A 87 -4.62 19.78 0.32
N SER A 88 -4.97 18.64 -0.31
CA SER A 88 -4.15 17.43 -0.24
C SER A 88 -2.80 17.62 -0.93
N LEU A 89 -2.74 18.31 -2.08
CA LEU A 89 -1.48 18.63 -2.77
C LEU A 89 -0.60 19.56 -1.92
N LEU A 90 -1.19 20.57 -1.28
CA LEU A 90 -0.46 21.46 -0.39
C LEU A 90 0.09 20.70 0.84
N CYS A 91 -0.74 19.88 1.47
CA CYS A 91 -0.33 19.03 2.59
C CYS A 91 0.80 18.07 2.17
N GLY A 92 0.64 17.40 1.02
CA GLY A 92 1.65 16.52 0.46
C GLY A 92 2.95 17.23 0.13
N ALA A 93 2.91 18.45 -0.40
CA ALA A 93 4.09 19.25 -0.69
C ALA A 93 4.83 19.66 0.60
N LEU A 94 4.11 20.09 1.63
CA LEU A 94 4.69 20.45 2.93
C LEU A 94 5.35 19.24 3.61
N LEU A 95 4.69 18.08 3.62
CA LEU A 95 5.24 16.84 4.16
C LEU A 95 6.46 16.38 3.35
N SER A 96 6.40 16.46 2.03
CA SER A 96 7.54 16.12 1.16
C SER A 96 8.72 17.03 1.39
N ALA A 97 8.50 18.35 1.58
CA ALA A 97 9.55 19.30 1.91
C ALA A 97 10.20 18.95 3.26
N LEU A 98 9.41 18.57 4.27
CA LEU A 98 9.93 18.11 5.57
C LEU A 98 10.83 16.89 5.42
N PHE A 99 10.38 15.86 4.67
CA PHE A 99 11.17 14.64 4.45
C PHE A 99 12.39 14.91 3.55
N LEU A 100 12.29 15.79 2.57
CA LEU A 100 13.41 16.23 1.75
C LEU A 100 14.48 16.93 2.61
N LEU A 101 14.07 17.84 3.49
CA LEU A 101 14.98 18.52 4.41
C LEU A 101 15.61 17.54 5.40
N ALA A 102 14.85 16.59 5.92
CA ALA A 102 15.37 15.56 6.82
C ALA A 102 16.39 14.65 6.11
N ALA A 103 15.98 13.99 5.02
CA ALA A 103 16.82 13.01 4.32
C ALA A 103 17.95 13.64 3.52
N GLY A 104 17.75 14.85 2.96
CA GLY A 104 18.74 15.57 2.18
C GLY A 104 19.70 16.38 3.04
N GLY A 105 19.19 17.01 4.13
CA GLY A 105 19.97 17.86 5.02
C GLY A 105 20.71 17.11 6.12
N PHE A 106 20.08 16.06 6.67
CA PHE A 106 20.58 15.35 7.85
C PHE A 106 20.71 13.83 7.66
N PRO A 107 21.21 13.33 6.50
CA PRO A 107 21.24 11.89 6.22
C PRO A 107 22.13 11.12 7.18
N ALA A 108 23.27 11.70 7.60
CA ALA A 108 24.19 11.05 8.53
C ALA A 108 23.55 10.85 9.92
N GLN A 109 22.85 11.85 10.43
CA GLN A 109 22.17 11.79 11.72
C GLN A 109 21.04 10.74 11.70
N ILE A 110 20.28 10.68 10.61
CA ILE A 110 19.24 9.66 10.44
C ILE A 110 19.87 8.27 10.41
N LEU A 111 20.95 8.06 9.65
CA LEU A 111 21.62 6.78 9.55
C LEU A 111 22.28 6.34 10.87
N GLN A 112 22.79 7.28 11.68
CA GLN A 112 23.32 6.98 13.02
C GLN A 112 22.27 6.38 13.97
N LEU A 113 20.97 6.69 13.76
CA LEU A 113 19.90 6.06 14.54
C LEU A 113 19.71 4.58 14.20
N TYR A 114 20.12 4.16 13.01
CA TYR A 114 19.93 2.79 12.52
C TYR A 114 21.17 1.91 12.66
N THR A 115 22.38 2.47 12.49
CA THR A 115 23.62 1.70 12.47
C THR A 115 24.82 2.49 12.97
N ALA A 116 25.76 1.80 13.62
CA ALA A 116 27.05 2.37 14.02
C ALA A 116 28.15 2.15 12.95
N ASP A 117 27.92 1.35 11.89
CA ASP A 117 28.92 1.09 10.84
C ASP A 117 29.08 2.31 9.93
N GLY A 118 30.24 2.97 10.01
CA GLY A 118 30.56 4.17 9.23
C GLY A 118 30.56 3.93 7.72
N ARG A 119 30.83 2.71 7.24
CA ARG A 119 30.80 2.37 5.80
C ARG A 119 29.37 2.39 5.28
N ILE A 120 28.44 1.82 6.05
CA ILE A 120 27.00 1.82 5.72
C ILE A 120 26.45 3.25 5.77
N GLN A 121 26.85 4.03 6.79
CA GLN A 121 26.47 5.44 6.91
C GLN A 121 26.94 6.26 5.71
N GLN A 122 28.18 6.09 5.25
CA GLN A 122 28.73 6.83 4.11
C GLN A 122 28.00 6.46 2.80
N ALA A 123 27.82 5.16 2.51
CA ALA A 123 27.09 4.69 1.32
C ALA A 123 25.63 5.15 1.37
N GLY A 124 24.99 5.02 2.52
CA GLY A 124 23.59 5.43 2.73
C GLY A 124 23.39 6.93 2.60
N ALA A 125 24.32 7.77 3.10
CA ALA A 125 24.18 9.22 3.00
C ALA A 125 24.15 9.71 1.53
N VAL A 126 24.93 9.10 0.65
CA VAL A 126 24.91 9.39 -0.80
C VAL A 126 23.56 9.03 -1.40
N TYR A 127 23.04 7.84 -1.04
CA TYR A 127 21.73 7.38 -1.50
C TYR A 127 20.60 8.28 -1.02
N PHE A 128 20.53 8.56 0.30
CA PHE A 128 19.52 9.42 0.92
C PHE A 128 19.48 10.81 0.28
N LYS A 129 20.62 11.49 0.13
CA LYS A 129 20.70 12.82 -0.49
C LYS A 129 20.13 12.84 -1.91
N THR A 130 20.41 11.81 -2.69
CA THR A 130 19.98 11.75 -4.08
C THR A 130 18.47 11.46 -4.17
N VAL A 131 18.00 10.45 -3.44
CA VAL A 131 16.59 10.01 -3.54
C VAL A 131 15.66 10.91 -2.75
N ALA A 132 16.13 11.75 -1.81
CA ALA A 132 15.32 12.73 -1.10
C ALA A 132 14.50 13.62 -2.05
N PHE A 133 15.04 13.99 -3.20
CA PHE A 133 14.34 14.78 -4.23
C PHE A 133 13.16 14.03 -4.87
N ALA A 134 13.04 12.72 -4.69
CA ALA A 134 11.91 11.93 -5.19
C ALA A 134 10.65 12.07 -4.33
N TYR A 135 10.73 12.56 -3.09
CA TYR A 135 9.56 12.65 -2.21
C TYR A 135 8.46 13.55 -2.77
N LEU A 136 8.82 14.70 -3.35
CA LEU A 136 7.83 15.60 -3.94
C LEU A 136 7.11 14.98 -5.16
N PRO A 137 7.81 14.41 -6.16
CA PRO A 137 7.18 13.65 -7.24
C PRO A 137 6.30 12.49 -6.74
N MET A 138 6.74 11.76 -5.71
CA MET A 138 5.97 10.66 -5.12
C MET A 138 4.65 11.14 -4.51
N ALA A 139 4.66 12.25 -3.76
CA ALA A 139 3.45 12.83 -3.18
C ALA A 139 2.48 13.29 -4.27
N LEU A 140 2.98 14.01 -5.26
CA LEU A 140 2.19 14.47 -6.40
C LEU A 140 1.53 13.30 -7.14
N SER A 141 2.32 12.25 -7.44
CA SER A 141 1.83 11.04 -8.11
C SER A 141 0.73 10.35 -7.30
N THR A 142 0.90 10.21 -5.98
CA THR A 142 -0.05 9.54 -5.09
C THR A 142 -1.39 10.28 -5.04
N ILE A 143 -1.36 11.59 -4.86
CA ILE A 143 -2.57 12.41 -4.71
C ILE A 143 -3.31 12.57 -6.04
N LEU A 144 -2.60 12.83 -7.14
CA LEU A 144 -3.22 12.88 -8.48
C LEU A 144 -3.79 11.52 -8.90
N SER A 145 -3.14 10.43 -8.53
CA SER A 145 -3.69 9.09 -8.77
C SER A 145 -5.00 8.86 -8.04
N ALA A 146 -5.18 9.42 -6.83
CA ALA A 146 -6.45 9.35 -6.12
C ALA A 146 -7.56 10.09 -6.89
N TRP A 147 -7.30 11.29 -7.40
CA TRP A 147 -8.22 12.02 -8.27
C TRP A 147 -8.60 11.22 -9.51
N LEU A 148 -7.59 10.72 -10.24
CA LEU A 148 -7.79 9.98 -11.48
C LEU A 148 -8.63 8.71 -11.25
N ARG A 149 -8.42 8.00 -10.14
CA ARG A 149 -9.26 6.86 -9.75
C ARG A 149 -10.70 7.28 -9.48
N CYS A 150 -10.93 8.39 -8.79
CA CYS A 150 -12.26 8.91 -8.52
C CYS A 150 -13.01 9.35 -9.79
N LYS A 151 -12.29 9.81 -10.80
CA LYS A 151 -12.85 10.16 -12.14
C LYS A 151 -12.84 8.97 -13.12
N GLU A 152 -12.60 7.73 -12.65
CA GLU A 152 -12.60 6.49 -13.45
C GLU A 152 -11.48 6.40 -14.51
N HIS A 153 -10.40 7.18 -14.33
CA HIS A 153 -9.20 7.17 -15.18
C HIS A 153 -8.04 6.40 -14.55
N ALA A 154 -8.34 5.31 -13.80
CA ALA A 154 -7.33 4.52 -13.09
C ALA A 154 -6.26 3.86 -13.99
N ALA A 155 -6.52 3.77 -15.29
CA ALA A 155 -5.54 3.29 -16.26
C ALA A 155 -4.32 4.23 -16.40
N VAL A 156 -4.49 5.54 -16.18
CA VAL A 156 -3.39 6.51 -16.29
C VAL A 156 -2.28 6.25 -15.27
N PRO A 157 -2.56 6.13 -13.97
CA PRO A 157 -1.54 5.76 -12.97
C PRO A 157 -0.89 4.41 -13.25
N PHE A 158 -1.63 3.43 -13.78
CA PHE A 158 -1.07 2.13 -14.15
C PHE A 158 -0.02 2.25 -15.26
N TRP A 159 -0.34 2.90 -16.38
CA TRP A 159 0.59 3.08 -17.49
C TRP A 159 1.80 3.95 -17.12
N ALA A 160 1.59 4.98 -16.29
CA ALA A 160 2.67 5.79 -15.74
C ALA A 160 3.62 4.96 -14.88
N SER A 161 3.07 4.13 -13.98
CA SER A 161 3.87 3.21 -13.15
C SER A 161 4.63 2.18 -13.98
N LEU A 162 4.01 1.62 -15.02
CA LEU A 162 4.67 0.69 -15.93
C LEU A 162 5.88 1.34 -16.64
N GLY A 163 5.70 2.56 -17.15
CA GLY A 163 6.78 3.33 -17.77
C GLY A 163 7.91 3.65 -16.78
N ALA A 164 7.56 4.03 -15.55
CA ALA A 164 8.53 4.31 -14.49
C ALA A 164 9.32 3.07 -14.06
N VAL A 165 8.65 1.92 -13.93
CA VAL A 165 9.30 0.64 -13.61
C VAL A 165 10.27 0.22 -14.71
N ALA A 166 9.85 0.30 -15.98
CA ALA A 166 10.71 0.01 -17.12
C ALA A 166 11.94 0.92 -17.16
N ALA A 167 11.75 2.22 -16.93
CA ALA A 167 12.83 3.19 -16.87
C ALA A 167 13.77 2.92 -15.70
N ASN A 168 13.25 2.62 -14.50
CA ASN A 168 14.08 2.30 -13.33
C ASN A 168 14.93 1.06 -13.57
N THR A 169 14.33 -0.05 -14.02
CA THR A 169 15.04 -1.29 -14.31
C THR A 169 16.12 -1.08 -15.37
N GLY A 170 15.81 -0.35 -16.46
CA GLY A 170 16.77 -0.02 -17.50
C GLY A 170 17.92 0.84 -17.00
N LEU A 171 17.61 1.90 -16.24
CA LEU A 171 18.61 2.79 -15.65
C LEU A 171 19.47 2.08 -14.59
N ASN A 172 18.89 1.20 -13.77
CA ASN A 172 19.62 0.37 -12.83
C ASN A 172 20.62 -0.50 -13.60
N TYR A 173 20.19 -1.19 -14.65
CA TYR A 173 21.09 -2.02 -15.48
C TYR A 173 22.25 -1.20 -16.07
N LEU A 174 21.98 0.00 -16.58
CA LEU A 174 23.00 0.87 -17.19
C LEU A 174 23.95 1.48 -16.14
N ARG A 175 23.42 2.01 -15.04
CA ARG A 175 24.17 2.81 -14.07
C ARG A 175 24.84 1.98 -12.97
N ILE A 176 24.20 0.89 -12.54
CA ILE A 176 24.80 -0.01 -11.55
C ILE A 176 25.96 -0.78 -12.16
N PHE A 177 25.73 -1.38 -13.36
CA PHE A 177 26.70 -2.28 -13.96
C PHE A 177 27.61 -1.64 -15.01
N GLY A 178 27.41 -0.37 -15.34
CA GLY A 178 28.27 0.34 -16.30
C GLY A 178 28.16 -0.24 -17.71
N LYS A 179 26.95 -0.50 -18.22
CA LYS A 179 26.72 -1.03 -19.57
C LYS A 179 26.51 0.06 -20.60
N LEU A 180 26.65 -0.27 -21.88
CA LEU A 180 26.45 0.63 -23.03
C LEU A 180 27.26 1.94 -22.94
N GLY A 181 28.49 1.90 -22.41
CA GLY A 181 29.39 3.07 -22.34
C GLY A 181 29.17 3.97 -21.10
N PHE A 182 28.26 3.62 -20.20
CA PHE A 182 28.10 4.34 -18.93
C PHE A 182 29.14 3.82 -17.91
N ALA A 183 29.70 4.75 -17.10
CA ALA A 183 30.54 4.36 -15.98
C ALA A 183 29.70 3.70 -14.87
N PRO A 184 30.20 2.61 -14.26
CA PRO A 184 29.51 1.98 -13.14
C PRO A 184 29.50 2.91 -11.93
N MET A 185 28.31 3.23 -11.39
CA MET A 185 28.13 4.15 -10.27
C MET A 185 27.66 3.44 -8.99
N GLY A 186 27.49 2.11 -9.04
CA GLY A 186 27.06 1.34 -7.89
C GLY A 186 25.76 1.87 -7.23
N VAL A 187 25.81 2.10 -5.93
CA VAL A 187 24.65 2.56 -5.13
C VAL A 187 24.16 3.96 -5.57
N GLN A 188 25.05 4.83 -6.00
CA GLN A 188 24.66 6.15 -6.52
C GLN A 188 23.89 6.02 -7.83
N GLY A 189 24.27 5.05 -8.68
CA GLY A 189 23.55 4.72 -9.90
C GLY A 189 22.11 4.29 -9.63
N ALA A 190 21.91 3.45 -8.61
CA ALA A 190 20.58 3.03 -8.16
C ALA A 190 19.74 4.21 -7.64
N ALA A 191 20.36 5.13 -6.87
CA ALA A 191 19.71 6.33 -6.37
C ALA A 191 19.22 7.24 -7.51
N ILE A 192 20.05 7.46 -8.52
CA ILE A 192 19.69 8.24 -9.71
C ILE A 192 18.58 7.57 -10.51
N ALA A 193 18.65 6.25 -10.68
CA ALA A 193 17.61 5.49 -11.38
C ALA A 193 16.25 5.63 -10.68
N THR A 194 16.24 5.54 -9.34
CA THR A 194 15.02 5.73 -8.53
C THR A 194 14.49 7.16 -8.66
N LEU A 195 15.33 8.18 -8.55
CA LEU A 195 14.93 9.58 -8.71
C LEU A 195 14.32 9.85 -10.09
N VAL A 196 15.02 9.44 -11.16
CA VAL A 196 14.59 9.67 -12.54
C VAL A 196 13.28 8.93 -12.83
N SER A 197 13.14 7.70 -12.36
CA SER A 197 11.88 6.95 -12.54
C SER A 197 10.70 7.57 -11.80
N GLN A 198 10.89 8.12 -10.60
CA GLN A 198 9.84 8.82 -9.87
C GLN A 198 9.46 10.16 -10.51
N LEU A 199 10.43 10.90 -11.05
CA LEU A 199 10.17 12.09 -11.85
C LEU A 199 9.37 11.74 -13.12
N LEU A 200 9.77 10.69 -13.82
CA LEU A 200 9.05 10.20 -15.01
C LEU A 200 7.61 9.78 -14.66
N ASN A 201 7.43 9.01 -13.58
CA ASN A 201 6.10 8.62 -13.11
C ASN A 201 5.21 9.84 -12.86
N SER A 202 5.75 10.82 -12.13
CA SER A 202 5.03 12.06 -11.81
C SER A 202 4.69 12.87 -13.07
N LEU A 203 5.63 12.98 -14.00
CA LEU A 203 5.41 13.66 -15.27
C LEU A 203 4.31 12.98 -16.11
N LEU A 204 4.37 11.65 -16.24
CA LEU A 204 3.37 10.89 -16.99
C LEU A 204 1.97 11.00 -16.35
N ILE A 205 1.88 10.99 -15.01
CA ILE A 205 0.62 11.21 -14.30
C ILE A 205 0.10 12.64 -14.52
N LEU A 206 0.96 13.66 -14.46
CA LEU A 206 0.58 15.05 -14.73
C LEU A 206 0.08 15.24 -16.17
N LEU A 207 0.77 14.67 -17.16
CA LEU A 207 0.34 14.71 -18.54
C LEU A 207 -1.00 14.00 -18.74
N GLY A 208 -1.14 12.80 -18.18
CA GLY A 208 -2.39 12.06 -18.22
C GLY A 208 -3.53 12.80 -17.51
N PHE A 209 -3.26 13.42 -16.37
CA PHE A 209 -4.23 14.25 -15.65
C PHE A 209 -4.69 15.44 -16.52
N ALA A 210 -3.76 16.17 -17.15
CA ALA A 210 -4.09 17.28 -18.04
C ALA A 210 -4.92 16.83 -19.27
N VAL A 211 -4.61 15.67 -19.84
CA VAL A 211 -5.37 15.08 -20.95
C VAL A 211 -6.78 14.70 -20.49
N CYS A 212 -6.91 14.04 -19.33
CA CYS A 212 -8.21 13.68 -18.78
C CYS A 212 -9.08 14.90 -18.47
N LEU A 213 -8.52 15.95 -17.88
CA LEU A 213 -9.26 17.20 -17.65
C LEU A 213 -9.83 17.81 -18.94
N ARG A 214 -9.02 17.87 -20.01
CA ARG A 214 -9.47 18.38 -21.31
C ARG A 214 -10.58 17.52 -21.91
N ARG A 215 -10.45 16.18 -21.77
CA ARG A 215 -11.43 15.23 -22.30
C ARG A 215 -12.76 15.31 -21.56
N ASP A 216 -12.72 15.49 -20.25
CA ASP A 216 -13.91 15.56 -19.40
C ASP A 216 -14.53 16.96 -19.37
N GLY A 217 -13.92 17.95 -20.05
CA GLY A 217 -14.36 19.36 -20.03
C GLY A 217 -14.25 20.01 -18.63
N SER A 218 -13.48 19.43 -17.74
CA SER A 218 -13.30 19.95 -16.39
C SER A 218 -12.27 21.07 -16.38
N HIS A 219 -12.60 22.18 -15.73
CA HIS A 219 -11.69 23.32 -15.57
C HIS A 219 -11.07 23.29 -14.17
N PRO A 220 -9.72 23.41 -14.05
CA PRO A 220 -9.08 23.51 -12.76
C PRO A 220 -9.61 24.70 -11.95
N GLN A 221 -9.97 24.42 -10.69
CA GLN A 221 -10.43 25.44 -9.75
C GLN A 221 -9.43 25.56 -8.61
N TRP A 222 -8.94 26.77 -8.37
CA TRP A 222 -8.08 27.03 -7.23
C TRP A 222 -8.96 27.35 -6.00
N ALA A 223 -9.16 26.37 -5.15
CA ALA A 223 -9.90 26.49 -3.91
C ALA A 223 -9.11 25.82 -2.78
N LEU A 224 -8.90 26.53 -1.68
CA LEU A 224 -8.21 26.05 -0.46
C LEU A 224 -9.09 26.11 0.79
N HIS A 225 -10.30 26.62 0.65
CA HIS A 225 -11.25 26.75 1.74
C HIS A 225 -12.46 25.86 1.49
N PHE A 226 -12.65 24.89 2.35
CA PHE A 226 -13.83 24.03 2.36
C PHE A 226 -15.05 24.80 2.88
N GLU A 227 -16.21 24.59 2.27
CA GLU A 227 -17.49 25.12 2.76
C GLU A 227 -18.22 24.12 3.67
N ARG A 228 -18.04 22.80 3.42
CA ARG A 228 -18.76 21.73 4.13
C ARG A 228 -17.99 21.08 5.25
N ILE A 229 -16.67 21.07 5.18
CA ILE A 229 -15.79 20.50 6.20
C ILE A 229 -14.74 21.52 6.61
N THR A 230 -14.21 21.38 7.82
CA THR A 230 -13.10 22.23 8.29
C THR A 230 -11.76 21.55 8.01
N LEU A 231 -10.68 22.35 7.92
CA LEU A 231 -9.32 21.81 7.86
C LEU A 231 -8.99 20.92 9.07
N TRP A 232 -9.59 21.21 10.21
CA TRP A 232 -9.47 20.39 11.42
C TRP A 232 -10.13 19.01 11.23
N ALA A 233 -11.32 18.95 10.61
CA ALA A 233 -11.98 17.69 10.27
C ALA A 233 -11.19 16.90 9.24
N TYR A 234 -10.59 17.57 8.24
CA TYR A 234 -9.68 16.95 7.28
C TYR A 234 -8.48 16.29 7.98
N GLY A 235 -7.78 17.00 8.87
CA GLY A 235 -6.69 16.45 9.68
C GLY A 235 -7.17 15.32 10.61
N GLY A 236 -8.38 15.45 11.14
CA GLY A 236 -9.04 14.44 11.97
C GLY A 236 -9.37 13.13 11.23
N MET A 237 -9.38 13.12 9.90
CA MET A 237 -9.49 11.91 9.08
C MET A 237 -8.11 11.29 8.79
N ILE A 238 -7.07 12.11 8.61
CA ILE A 238 -5.72 11.62 8.31
C ILE A 238 -5.11 10.91 9.51
N LEU A 239 -5.19 11.50 10.69
CA LEU A 239 -4.53 11.02 11.90
C LEU A 239 -4.92 9.57 12.26
N PRO A 240 -6.19 9.16 12.26
CA PRO A 240 -6.55 7.77 12.52
C PRO A 240 -6.00 6.80 11.49
N ILE A 241 -5.97 7.16 10.20
CA ILE A 241 -5.39 6.29 9.16
C ILE A 241 -3.89 6.13 9.40
N LEU A 242 -3.19 7.23 9.64
CA LEU A 242 -1.75 7.23 9.93
C LEU A 242 -1.42 6.36 11.15
N LEU A 243 -2.18 6.51 12.23
CA LEU A 243 -1.99 5.70 13.44
C LEU A 243 -2.29 4.23 13.20
N SER A 244 -3.35 3.90 12.45
CA SER A 244 -3.69 2.52 12.08
C SER A 244 -2.55 1.85 11.30
N GLU A 245 -2.05 2.50 10.27
CA GLU A 245 -0.96 1.98 9.42
C GLU A 245 0.36 1.85 10.21
N PHE A 246 0.66 2.83 11.08
CA PHE A 246 1.84 2.79 11.93
C PHE A 246 1.78 1.63 12.95
N LEU A 247 0.65 1.49 13.65
CA LEU A 247 0.44 0.41 14.62
C LEU A 247 0.45 -0.96 13.95
N TRP A 248 -0.13 -1.07 12.75
CA TRP A 248 -0.07 -2.30 11.96
C TRP A 248 1.38 -2.66 11.60
N SER A 249 2.17 -1.69 11.12
CA SER A 249 3.59 -1.91 10.79
C SER A 249 4.41 -2.34 12.01
N LEU A 250 4.16 -1.72 13.17
CA LEU A 250 4.78 -2.15 14.44
C LEU A 250 4.40 -3.60 14.79
N GLY A 251 3.13 -3.95 14.63
CA GLY A 251 2.64 -5.31 14.85
C GLY A 251 3.39 -6.34 14.02
N GLN A 252 3.57 -6.09 12.72
CA GLN A 252 4.33 -6.95 11.81
C GLN A 252 5.80 -7.14 12.25
N ASN A 253 6.41 -6.11 12.84
CA ASN A 253 7.78 -6.24 13.38
C ASN A 253 7.81 -7.12 14.63
N VAL A 254 6.82 -7.01 15.53
CA VAL A 254 6.70 -7.89 16.70
C VAL A 254 6.49 -9.35 16.27
N GLU A 255 5.60 -9.60 15.33
CA GLU A 255 5.36 -10.94 14.75
C GLU A 255 6.64 -11.54 14.17
N SER A 256 7.36 -10.76 13.35
CA SER A 256 8.62 -11.20 12.75
C SER A 256 9.69 -11.50 13.81
N ALA A 257 9.74 -10.72 14.89
CA ALA A 257 10.65 -10.97 16.02
C ALA A 257 10.29 -12.29 16.73
N VAL A 258 9.00 -12.55 16.96
CA VAL A 258 8.53 -13.83 17.54
C VAL A 258 8.93 -15.01 16.65
N TYR A 259 8.71 -14.92 15.33
CA TYR A 259 9.11 -15.99 14.39
C TYR A 259 10.63 -16.21 14.38
N GLY A 260 11.42 -15.15 14.52
CA GLY A 260 12.88 -15.23 14.68
C GLY A 260 13.31 -15.98 15.94
N HIS A 261 12.61 -15.77 17.06
CA HIS A 261 12.87 -16.47 18.32
C HIS A 261 12.46 -17.95 18.28
N LEU A 262 11.51 -18.31 17.42
CA LEU A 262 11.16 -19.73 17.19
C LEU A 262 12.21 -20.50 16.40
N GLY A 263 13.22 -19.81 15.84
CA GLY A 263 14.34 -20.40 15.14
C GLY A 263 14.50 -19.91 13.69
N THR A 264 15.74 -19.96 13.19
CA THR A 264 16.11 -19.45 11.86
C THR A 264 15.37 -20.16 10.71
N ALA A 265 15.14 -21.45 10.81
CA ALA A 265 14.37 -22.21 9.82
C ALA A 265 12.91 -21.78 9.74
N ASN A 266 12.31 -21.46 10.90
CA ASN A 266 10.94 -20.94 10.98
C ASN A 266 10.82 -19.56 10.32
N LEU A 267 11.74 -18.64 10.65
CA LEU A 267 11.76 -17.31 10.03
C LEU A 267 12.01 -17.40 8.52
N ALA A 268 12.92 -18.26 8.08
CA ALA A 268 13.21 -18.49 6.66
C ALA A 268 11.96 -19.01 5.93
N ALA A 269 11.27 -20.01 6.50
CA ALA A 269 10.03 -20.54 5.95
C ALA A 269 8.92 -19.49 5.84
N TYR A 270 8.76 -18.61 6.84
CA TYR A 270 7.81 -17.50 6.76
C TYR A 270 8.22 -16.50 5.68
N THR A 271 9.49 -16.08 5.68
CA THR A 271 10.01 -15.06 4.74
C THR A 271 9.83 -15.48 3.29
N LEU A 272 10.07 -16.76 2.96
CA LEU A 272 9.86 -17.24 1.59
C LEU A 272 8.39 -17.19 1.14
N THR A 273 7.42 -17.13 2.08
CA THR A 273 6.00 -17.01 1.74
C THR A 273 5.56 -15.57 1.48
N CYS A 274 6.27 -14.56 2.00
CA CYS A 274 5.89 -13.15 1.93
C CYS A 274 5.66 -12.62 0.51
N PRO A 275 6.50 -12.93 -0.51
CA PRO A 275 6.31 -12.42 -1.86
C PRO A 275 4.99 -12.86 -2.48
N ILE A 276 4.64 -14.15 -2.34
CA ILE A 276 3.41 -14.68 -2.92
C ILE A 276 2.18 -14.19 -2.15
N GLN A 277 2.26 -14.02 -0.81
CA GLN A 277 1.21 -13.41 -0.02
C GLN A 277 0.93 -11.97 -0.48
N SER A 278 1.99 -11.17 -0.68
CA SER A 278 1.88 -9.79 -1.17
C SER A 278 1.28 -9.72 -2.58
N LEU A 279 1.66 -10.67 -3.45
CA LEU A 279 1.09 -10.75 -4.80
C LEU A 279 -0.41 -11.05 -4.77
N ILE A 280 -0.86 -11.98 -3.92
CA ILE A 280 -2.27 -12.36 -3.77
C ILE A 280 -3.10 -11.21 -3.20
N VAL A 281 -2.62 -10.54 -2.17
CA VAL A 281 -3.27 -9.35 -1.60
C VAL A 281 -3.32 -8.24 -2.65
N GLY A 282 -2.22 -8.01 -3.37
CA GLY A 282 -2.13 -7.05 -4.47
C GLY A 282 -3.11 -7.34 -5.61
N ALA A 283 -3.29 -8.62 -5.96
CA ALA A 283 -4.21 -9.05 -7.02
C ALA A 283 -5.69 -8.71 -6.76
N LEU A 284 -6.08 -8.50 -5.51
CA LEU A 284 -7.45 -8.16 -5.11
C LEU A 284 -7.57 -6.74 -4.53
N SER A 285 -6.46 -6.00 -4.39
CA SER A 285 -6.44 -4.63 -3.85
C SER A 285 -7.26 -3.64 -4.68
N GLY A 286 -7.35 -3.87 -5.99
CA GLY A 286 -8.16 -3.06 -6.89
C GLY A 286 -9.65 -3.06 -6.54
N LEU A 287 -10.17 -4.16 -5.96
CA LEU A 287 -11.57 -4.22 -5.51
C LEU A 287 -11.81 -3.29 -4.31
N SER A 288 -10.86 -3.20 -3.39
CA SER A 288 -10.92 -2.25 -2.26
C SER A 288 -10.91 -0.80 -2.74
N ALA A 289 -10.02 -0.47 -3.69
CA ALA A 289 -9.97 0.87 -4.29
C ALA A 289 -11.25 1.22 -5.05
N ALA A 290 -11.79 0.28 -5.83
CA ALA A 290 -13.06 0.46 -6.55
C ALA A 290 -14.23 0.62 -5.58
N ALA A 291 -14.25 -0.14 -4.47
CA ALA A 291 -15.25 -0.02 -3.42
C ALA A 291 -15.24 1.40 -2.80
N GLY A 292 -14.07 1.90 -2.42
CA GLY A 292 -13.94 3.26 -1.87
C GLY A 292 -14.48 4.33 -2.81
N VAL A 293 -14.18 4.24 -4.10
CA VAL A 293 -14.62 5.22 -5.11
C VAL A 293 -16.12 5.08 -5.42
N MET A 294 -16.58 3.87 -5.75
CA MET A 294 -17.97 3.65 -6.19
C MET A 294 -18.95 3.91 -5.05
N VAL A 295 -18.68 3.35 -3.89
CA VAL A 295 -19.53 3.54 -2.70
C VAL A 295 -19.46 5.00 -2.23
N GLY A 296 -18.27 5.62 -2.21
CA GLY A 296 -18.10 7.04 -1.87
C GLY A 296 -18.93 7.96 -2.77
N LYS A 297 -18.95 7.72 -4.09
CA LYS A 297 -19.82 8.47 -5.02
C LYS A 297 -21.30 8.31 -4.69
N GLN A 298 -21.76 7.10 -4.36
CA GLN A 298 -23.16 6.86 -4.00
C GLN A 298 -23.55 7.54 -2.69
N LEU A 299 -22.62 7.55 -1.70
CA LEU A 299 -22.82 8.29 -0.44
C LEU A 299 -22.93 9.80 -0.68
N GLY A 300 -22.08 10.35 -1.54
CA GLY A 300 -22.15 11.75 -1.96
C GLY A 300 -23.48 12.13 -2.60
N LYS A 301 -24.05 11.23 -3.44
CA LYS A 301 -25.41 11.37 -4.02
C LYS A 301 -26.53 11.18 -3.00
N LYS A 302 -26.22 10.82 -1.76
CA LYS A 302 -27.19 10.38 -0.75
C LYS A 302 -28.03 9.16 -1.18
N ALA A 303 -27.54 8.39 -2.16
CA ALA A 303 -28.17 7.18 -2.66
C ALA A 303 -27.79 5.96 -1.80
N PHE A 304 -28.15 5.99 -0.52
CA PHE A 304 -27.74 5.00 0.49
C PHE A 304 -28.13 3.56 0.14
N GLY A 305 -29.27 3.37 -0.53
CA GLY A 305 -29.73 2.05 -1.00
C GLY A 305 -28.81 1.47 -2.06
N ASP A 306 -28.37 2.30 -2.99
CA ASP A 306 -27.44 1.90 -4.05
C ASP A 306 -26.03 1.69 -3.48
N ALA A 307 -25.58 2.55 -2.56
CA ALA A 307 -24.32 2.38 -1.85
C ALA A 307 -24.24 1.01 -1.15
N TYR A 308 -25.27 0.60 -0.44
CA TYR A 308 -25.34 -0.70 0.25
C TYR A 308 -25.37 -1.87 -0.74
N ARG A 309 -26.14 -1.75 -1.83
CA ARG A 309 -26.24 -2.78 -2.85
C ARG A 309 -24.91 -2.98 -3.59
N ASP A 310 -24.25 -1.89 -3.97
CA ASP A 310 -22.98 -1.94 -4.67
C ASP A 310 -21.86 -2.46 -3.75
N ALA A 311 -21.83 -2.03 -2.50
CA ALA A 311 -20.92 -2.56 -1.49
C ALA A 311 -21.05 -4.08 -1.35
N ARG A 312 -22.28 -4.59 -1.20
CA ARG A 312 -22.53 -6.04 -1.10
C ARG A 312 -22.09 -6.81 -2.35
N ARG A 313 -22.31 -6.23 -3.54
CA ARG A 313 -21.87 -6.86 -4.80
C ARG A 313 -20.35 -6.93 -4.90
N ILE A 314 -19.64 -5.86 -4.49
CA ILE A 314 -18.18 -5.85 -4.51
C ILE A 314 -17.63 -6.87 -3.52
N MET A 315 -18.17 -6.96 -2.30
CA MET A 315 -17.79 -7.99 -1.33
C MET A 315 -17.99 -9.41 -1.90
N LEU A 316 -19.14 -9.70 -2.48
CA LEU A 316 -19.38 -11.03 -3.09
C LEU A 316 -18.38 -11.32 -4.23
N THR A 317 -18.06 -10.32 -5.06
CA THR A 317 -17.06 -10.47 -6.12
C THR A 317 -15.68 -10.72 -5.52
N GLY A 318 -15.33 -10.01 -4.46
CA GLY A 318 -14.09 -10.17 -3.71
C GLY A 318 -13.96 -11.56 -3.08
N LEU A 319 -15.01 -12.03 -2.43
CA LEU A 319 -15.06 -13.35 -1.82
C LEU A 319 -14.85 -14.47 -2.85
N VAL A 320 -15.56 -14.41 -3.97
CA VAL A 320 -15.41 -15.40 -5.06
C VAL A 320 -13.99 -15.35 -5.64
N GLY A 321 -13.47 -14.14 -5.91
CA GLY A 321 -12.10 -13.95 -6.37
C GLY A 321 -11.06 -14.49 -5.37
N ALA A 322 -11.24 -14.19 -4.08
CA ALA A 322 -10.33 -14.63 -3.03
C ALA A 322 -10.32 -16.16 -2.85
N ILE A 323 -11.49 -16.81 -2.91
CA ILE A 323 -11.59 -18.28 -2.88
C ILE A 323 -10.89 -18.88 -4.11
N GLY A 324 -11.10 -18.30 -5.30
CA GLY A 324 -10.43 -18.77 -6.52
C GLY A 324 -8.92 -18.68 -6.42
N VAL A 325 -8.38 -17.52 -5.99
CA VAL A 325 -6.94 -17.32 -5.84
C VAL A 325 -6.36 -18.20 -4.71
N ALA A 326 -7.07 -18.34 -3.59
CA ALA A 326 -6.68 -19.22 -2.48
C ALA A 326 -6.60 -20.69 -2.92
N SER A 327 -7.57 -21.15 -3.72
CA SER A 327 -7.56 -22.52 -4.27
C SER A 327 -6.37 -22.75 -5.20
N LEU A 328 -6.05 -21.79 -6.06
CA LEU A 328 -4.85 -21.84 -6.90
C LEU A 328 -3.57 -21.84 -6.06
N LEU A 329 -3.52 -21.05 -4.99
CA LEU A 329 -2.36 -21.04 -4.09
C LEU A 329 -2.14 -22.40 -3.44
N VAL A 330 -3.18 -23.06 -2.93
CA VAL A 330 -3.07 -24.40 -2.34
C VAL A 330 -2.54 -25.40 -3.37
N LEU A 331 -3.07 -25.33 -4.62
CA LEU A 331 -2.64 -26.22 -5.70
C LEU A 331 -1.16 -26.05 -6.06
N PHE A 332 -0.68 -24.82 -6.11
CA PHE A 332 0.67 -24.49 -6.53
C PHE A 332 1.67 -24.25 -5.40
N ALA A 333 1.25 -24.34 -4.12
CA ALA A 333 2.10 -24.05 -2.96
C ALA A 333 3.39 -24.89 -2.96
N GLY A 334 3.29 -26.18 -3.26
CA GLY A 334 4.47 -27.06 -3.33
C GLY A 334 5.41 -26.74 -4.50
N ALA A 335 4.86 -26.39 -5.66
CA ALA A 335 5.67 -25.98 -6.81
C ALA A 335 6.40 -24.67 -6.53
N TYR A 336 5.72 -23.70 -5.88
CA TYR A 336 6.31 -22.44 -5.50
C TYR A 336 7.46 -22.60 -4.49
N THR A 337 7.25 -23.35 -3.40
CA THR A 337 8.30 -23.54 -2.38
C THR A 337 9.48 -24.33 -2.93
N GLY A 338 9.27 -25.25 -3.90
CA GLY A 338 10.30 -25.98 -4.60
C GLY A 338 11.20 -25.14 -5.52
N LEU A 339 10.84 -23.89 -5.83
CA LEU A 339 11.71 -22.97 -6.58
C LEU A 339 12.90 -22.46 -5.75
N TYR A 340 12.80 -22.53 -4.42
CA TYR A 340 13.83 -22.03 -3.52
C TYR A 340 14.84 -23.12 -3.18
N ARG A 341 16.11 -22.76 -3.18
CA ARG A 341 17.23 -23.64 -2.80
C ARG A 341 17.47 -23.55 -1.29
N VAL A 342 16.56 -24.15 -0.52
CA VAL A 342 16.61 -24.25 0.95
C VAL A 342 16.38 -25.69 1.36
N ASP A 343 16.59 -26.02 2.63
CA ASP A 343 16.40 -27.37 3.16
C ASP A 343 14.95 -27.85 2.95
N ALA A 344 14.78 -29.16 2.77
CA ALA A 344 13.49 -29.77 2.50
C ALA A 344 12.46 -29.48 3.61
N ASP A 345 12.93 -29.43 4.87
CA ASP A 345 12.08 -29.09 6.02
C ASP A 345 11.55 -27.66 5.94
N VAL A 346 12.38 -26.69 5.51
CA VAL A 346 12.00 -25.30 5.29
C VAL A 346 10.99 -25.17 4.15
N GLN A 347 11.18 -25.92 3.06
CA GLN A 347 10.23 -25.96 1.94
C GLN A 347 8.88 -26.54 2.38
N ALA A 348 8.91 -27.65 3.12
CA ALA A 348 7.69 -28.29 3.64
C ALA A 348 6.93 -27.35 4.59
N LEU A 349 7.66 -26.69 5.49
CA LEU A 349 7.11 -25.73 6.43
C LEU A 349 6.51 -24.50 5.70
N GLY A 350 7.22 -23.96 4.72
CA GLY A 350 6.73 -22.87 3.87
C GLY A 350 5.46 -23.24 3.12
N LYS A 351 5.37 -24.46 2.58
CA LYS A 351 4.14 -25.00 1.97
C LYS A 351 2.97 -25.00 2.95
N VAL A 352 3.18 -25.48 4.17
CA VAL A 352 2.12 -25.53 5.21
C VAL A 352 1.67 -24.11 5.57
N LEU A 353 2.60 -23.16 5.74
CA LEU A 353 2.28 -21.74 6.01
C LEU A 353 1.47 -21.11 4.87
N LEU A 354 1.77 -21.44 3.62
CA LEU A 354 0.99 -20.98 2.47
C LEU A 354 -0.42 -21.57 2.45
N VAL A 355 -0.60 -22.81 2.86
CA VAL A 355 -1.94 -23.43 3.00
C VAL A 355 -2.73 -22.73 4.10
N VAL A 356 -2.10 -22.46 5.26
CA VAL A 356 -2.74 -21.71 6.34
C VAL A 356 -3.13 -20.31 5.84
N PHE A 357 -2.23 -19.60 5.15
CA PHE A 357 -2.56 -18.30 4.56
C PHE A 357 -3.74 -18.41 3.58
N ALA A 358 -3.78 -19.43 2.72
CA ALA A 358 -4.85 -19.61 1.75
C ALA A 358 -6.22 -19.79 2.42
N LEU A 359 -6.28 -20.47 3.56
CA LEU A 359 -7.51 -20.64 4.34
C LEU A 359 -8.04 -19.30 4.88
N TYR A 360 -7.14 -18.40 5.28
CA TYR A 360 -7.49 -17.08 5.82
C TYR A 360 -7.56 -15.98 4.73
N ALA A 361 -7.03 -16.22 3.54
CA ALA A 361 -6.99 -15.23 2.47
C ALA A 361 -8.37 -14.65 2.12
N PRO A 362 -9.47 -15.42 2.05
CA PRO A 362 -10.81 -14.85 1.83
C PRO A 362 -11.22 -13.86 2.93
N VAL A 363 -10.93 -14.17 4.19
CA VAL A 363 -11.22 -13.30 5.35
C VAL A 363 -10.40 -12.01 5.26
N LYS A 364 -9.11 -12.12 4.96
CA LYS A 364 -8.19 -10.98 4.81
C LYS A 364 -8.59 -10.06 3.67
N VAL A 365 -8.96 -10.62 2.53
CA VAL A 365 -9.43 -9.87 1.36
C VAL A 365 -10.76 -9.17 1.66
N GLU A 366 -11.70 -9.84 2.33
CA GLU A 366 -12.96 -9.21 2.75
C GLU A 366 -12.71 -8.07 3.74
N ASN A 367 -11.77 -8.19 4.67
CA ASN A 367 -11.36 -7.09 5.54
C ASN A 367 -10.80 -5.91 4.73
N MET A 368 -9.94 -6.18 3.76
CA MET A 368 -9.38 -5.14 2.89
C MET A 368 -10.48 -4.40 2.10
N ILE A 369 -11.47 -5.12 1.56
CA ILE A 369 -12.58 -4.53 0.80
C ILE A 369 -13.53 -3.78 1.75
N LEU A 370 -13.94 -4.42 2.83
CA LEU A 370 -14.94 -3.89 3.75
C LEU A 370 -14.40 -2.71 4.56
N SER A 371 -13.32 -2.91 5.32
CA SER A 371 -12.72 -1.87 6.15
C SER A 371 -11.97 -0.84 5.31
N GLY A 372 -11.07 -1.29 4.42
CA GLY A 372 -10.21 -0.43 3.60
C GLY A 372 -10.95 0.35 2.52
N GLY A 373 -11.99 -0.22 1.92
CA GLY A 373 -12.76 0.40 0.85
C GLY A 373 -14.09 0.96 1.34
N ILE A 374 -15.03 0.08 1.75
CA ILE A 374 -16.43 0.43 1.99
C ILE A 374 -16.60 1.32 3.22
N LEU A 375 -16.15 0.86 4.39
CA LEU A 375 -16.38 1.60 5.64
C LEU A 375 -15.63 2.93 5.66
N ARG A 376 -14.40 2.97 5.10
CA ARG A 376 -13.62 4.23 4.98
C ARG A 376 -14.31 5.25 4.08
N SER A 377 -15.09 4.83 3.08
CA SER A 377 -15.76 5.75 2.15
C SER A 377 -16.75 6.70 2.82
N GLY A 378 -17.28 6.34 4.00
CA GLY A 378 -18.11 7.20 4.83
C GLY A 378 -17.36 8.27 5.63
N GLY A 379 -16.01 8.31 5.57
CA GLY A 379 -15.20 9.30 6.28
C GLY A 379 -14.97 9.04 7.77
N ASN A 380 -15.59 8.02 8.35
CA ASN A 380 -15.39 7.69 9.78
C ASN A 380 -14.15 6.78 9.97
N THR A 381 -12.98 7.36 9.78
CA THR A 381 -11.70 6.64 9.86
C THR A 381 -11.32 6.20 11.27
N ARG A 382 -11.87 6.87 12.32
CA ARG A 382 -11.59 6.53 13.73
C ARG A 382 -12.09 5.16 14.12
N VAL A 383 -13.28 4.77 13.65
CA VAL A 383 -13.85 3.45 13.95
C VAL A 383 -12.96 2.35 13.39
N ILE A 384 -12.46 2.54 12.18
CA ILE A 384 -11.58 1.57 11.51
C ILE A 384 -10.26 1.45 12.26
N MET A 385 -9.65 2.59 12.65
CA MET A 385 -8.43 2.60 13.47
C MET A 385 -8.63 1.80 14.77
N ILE A 386 -9.77 1.97 15.45
CA ILE A 386 -10.06 1.24 16.70
C ILE A 386 -10.14 -0.27 16.42
N ILE A 387 -10.85 -0.68 15.36
CA ILE A 387 -10.97 -2.10 14.97
C ILE A 387 -9.60 -2.70 14.67
N ASP A 388 -8.79 -2.00 13.88
CA ASP A 388 -7.45 -2.45 13.49
C ASP A 388 -6.52 -2.53 14.71
N THR A 389 -6.56 -1.52 15.59
CA THR A 389 -5.75 -1.49 16.81
C THR A 389 -6.13 -2.62 17.77
N ILE A 390 -7.42 -2.83 18.03
CA ILE A 390 -7.89 -3.93 18.89
C ILE A 390 -7.55 -5.27 18.23
N GLY A 391 -7.74 -5.42 16.92
CA GLY A 391 -7.39 -6.64 16.20
C GLY A 391 -5.92 -6.98 16.40
N THR A 392 -5.00 -6.08 16.00
CA THR A 392 -3.56 -6.36 16.07
C THR A 392 -3.05 -6.44 17.51
N TRP A 393 -3.30 -5.41 18.33
CA TRP A 393 -2.66 -5.27 19.65
C TRP A 393 -3.47 -5.88 20.78
N GLY A 394 -4.80 -5.95 20.64
CA GLY A 394 -5.67 -6.56 21.64
C GLY A 394 -5.86 -8.07 21.48
N ILE A 395 -5.71 -8.60 20.25
CA ILE A 395 -5.97 -10.00 19.94
C ILE A 395 -4.76 -10.66 19.29
N GLY A 396 -4.32 -10.17 18.14
CA GLY A 396 -3.30 -10.82 17.31
C GLY A 396 -1.97 -11.03 18.06
N ILE A 397 -1.36 -9.95 18.53
CA ILE A 397 -0.08 -10.01 19.24
C ILE A 397 -0.19 -10.80 20.56
N PRO A 398 -1.19 -10.59 21.43
CA PRO A 398 -1.34 -11.42 22.63
C PRO A 398 -1.50 -12.91 22.31
N LEU A 399 -2.27 -13.29 21.31
CA LEU A 399 -2.42 -14.67 20.87
C LEU A 399 -1.13 -15.24 20.27
N CYS A 400 -0.39 -14.44 19.52
CA CYS A 400 0.92 -14.80 18.97
C CYS A 400 1.91 -15.12 20.11
N LEU A 401 2.00 -14.25 21.11
CA LEU A 401 2.88 -14.43 22.28
C LEU A 401 2.43 -15.62 23.13
N LEU A 402 1.13 -15.78 23.34
CA LEU A 402 0.58 -16.94 24.06
C LEU A 402 0.92 -18.26 23.36
N ALA A 403 0.72 -18.33 22.04
CA ALA A 403 1.02 -19.54 21.27
C ALA A 403 2.51 -19.86 21.28
N ALA A 404 3.37 -18.84 21.10
CA ALA A 404 4.82 -19.03 21.02
C ALA A 404 5.45 -19.38 22.37
N TYR A 405 5.13 -18.62 23.41
CA TYR A 405 5.81 -18.73 24.71
C TYR A 405 5.00 -19.45 25.77
N GLY A 406 3.68 -19.34 25.76
CA GLY A 406 2.79 -20.01 26.73
C GLY A 406 2.51 -21.44 26.36
N LEU A 407 2.07 -21.69 25.12
CA LEU A 407 1.70 -23.00 24.60
C LEU A 407 2.86 -23.74 23.94
N GLN A 408 3.97 -23.02 23.65
CA GLN A 408 5.17 -23.55 22.96
C GLN A 408 4.83 -24.22 21.62
N TRP A 409 3.89 -23.65 20.87
CA TRP A 409 3.53 -24.15 19.56
C TRP A 409 4.60 -23.81 18.54
N GLY A 410 4.75 -24.67 17.52
CA GLY A 410 5.57 -24.34 16.35
C GLY A 410 4.97 -23.19 15.53
N ILE A 411 5.76 -22.64 14.61
CA ILE A 411 5.38 -21.45 13.80
C ILE A 411 4.02 -21.58 13.11
N VAL A 412 3.64 -22.79 12.66
CA VAL A 412 2.34 -23.03 12.01
C VAL A 412 1.18 -22.72 12.95
N GLY A 413 1.27 -23.21 14.21
CA GLY A 413 0.26 -22.93 15.22
C GLY A 413 0.22 -21.48 15.63
N VAL A 414 1.40 -20.84 15.80
CA VAL A 414 1.53 -19.42 16.13
C VAL A 414 0.93 -18.56 15.01
N TYR A 415 1.26 -18.85 13.75
CA TYR A 415 0.74 -18.13 12.59
C TYR A 415 -0.77 -18.33 12.43
N ALA A 416 -1.28 -19.54 12.60
CA ALA A 416 -2.70 -19.82 12.51
C ALA A 416 -3.50 -19.11 13.61
N LEU A 417 -2.99 -19.09 14.85
CA LEU A 417 -3.68 -18.45 15.98
C LEU A 417 -3.65 -16.92 15.83
N LEU A 418 -2.51 -16.35 15.44
CA LEU A 418 -2.38 -14.92 15.12
C LEU A 418 -3.44 -14.50 14.09
N THR A 419 -3.56 -15.25 13.00
CA THR A 419 -4.43 -14.87 11.87
C THR A 419 -5.93 -14.87 12.25
N THR A 420 -6.31 -15.43 13.42
CA THR A 420 -7.70 -15.33 13.93
C THR A 420 -8.13 -13.91 14.23
N GLU A 421 -7.20 -12.96 14.40
CA GLU A 421 -7.51 -11.53 14.50
C GLU A 421 -8.30 -11.01 13.30
N GLU A 422 -8.00 -11.55 12.10
CA GLU A 422 -8.70 -11.17 10.85
C GLU A 422 -10.19 -11.56 10.91
N ILE A 423 -10.52 -12.69 11.57
CA ILE A 423 -11.92 -13.10 11.78
C ILE A 423 -12.64 -12.13 12.71
N PHE A 424 -11.97 -11.69 13.78
CA PHE A 424 -12.52 -10.68 14.68
C PHE A 424 -12.78 -9.36 13.95
N ARG A 425 -11.81 -8.87 13.19
CA ARG A 425 -11.94 -7.63 12.39
C ARG A 425 -13.11 -7.73 11.43
N LEU A 426 -13.23 -8.85 10.70
CA LEU A 426 -14.31 -9.07 9.76
C LEU A 426 -15.67 -9.12 10.47
N ALA A 427 -15.77 -9.81 11.58
CA ALA A 427 -17.01 -9.92 12.35
C ALA A 427 -17.51 -8.54 12.83
N VAL A 428 -16.62 -7.74 13.43
CA VAL A 428 -16.95 -6.38 13.88
C VAL A 428 -17.31 -5.48 12.71
N SER A 429 -16.54 -5.52 11.64
CA SER A 429 -16.78 -4.72 10.42
C SER A 429 -18.12 -5.07 9.75
N LEU A 430 -18.49 -6.37 9.73
CA LEU A 430 -19.80 -6.83 9.24
C LEU A 430 -20.97 -6.34 10.10
N VAL A 431 -20.79 -6.28 11.43
CA VAL A 431 -21.81 -5.71 12.34
C VAL A 431 -22.02 -4.25 12.01
N ILE A 432 -20.95 -3.45 11.85
CA ILE A 432 -21.02 -2.03 11.49
C ILE A 432 -21.66 -1.85 10.12
N PHE A 433 -21.28 -2.70 9.16
CA PHE A 433 -21.85 -2.71 7.81
C PHE A 433 -23.36 -2.94 7.85
N LYS A 434 -23.83 -3.96 8.58
CA LYS A 434 -25.26 -4.25 8.73
C LYS A 434 -26.02 -3.17 9.45
N ARG A 435 -25.42 -2.49 10.45
CA ARG A 435 -26.04 -1.36 11.16
C ARG A 435 -26.14 -0.08 10.32
N ARG A 436 -25.47 -0.04 9.15
CA ARG A 436 -25.45 1.11 8.23
C ARG A 436 -24.93 2.42 8.84
N SER A 437 -24.30 2.38 10.00
CA SER A 437 -23.75 3.56 10.70
C SER A 437 -22.57 4.22 9.99
N TRP A 438 -21.99 3.52 9.01
CA TRP A 438 -20.91 4.01 8.17
C TRP A 438 -21.37 4.88 6.99
N MET A 439 -22.67 4.86 6.68
CA MET A 439 -23.25 5.59 5.53
C MET A 439 -23.39 7.07 5.86
N ILE A 440 -22.29 7.81 5.81
CA ILE A 440 -22.24 9.24 6.09
C ILE A 440 -21.99 9.96 4.76
N SER A 441 -22.82 10.97 4.45
CA SER A 441 -22.60 11.92 3.36
C SER A 441 -21.96 13.17 3.94
N LEU A 442 -20.81 13.56 3.40
CA LEU A 442 -20.01 14.73 3.81
C LEU A 442 -20.49 16.00 3.12
#